data_346cff6c477a04863a96a4974ce801b4
#
_entry.id   346cff6c477a04863a96a4974ce801b4
#
_cell.length_a   1.000
_cell.length_b   1.000
_cell.length_c   1.000
_cell.angle_alpha   90.00
_cell.angle_beta   90.00
_cell.angle_gamma   90.00
#
_symmetry.space_group_name_H-M   'P 1'
#
loop_
_entity.id
_entity.type
_entity.pdbx_description
1 polymer ?
#
loop_
_entity_poly.entity_id
_entity_poly.type
_entity_poly.pdbx_seq_one_letter_code
_entity_poly.pdbx_strand_id
1 'polypeptide(L)'
;MKPISDMSARTLSYLQRIVLLLLIATLYSCESSELIATQSSKAHHTKDGFQNLYIEDSNKDFFDFLKMRFLGDEEWADHAEFADDVPIQDVDLAKVNNPGPDLQITWLGHSMFLIQYQKLNILTDPIFTDRASPIPFAGPKRYVDHAMDYANLPDIDMVIISHNHYDHLDVKTLEQLSEKSTKQPKPIHFYVPLGVQSLLVNSKVQAQNISEMDWWDSSKSSHGYTIQALPSQHWSARGATDRRKTLWASWALKINERTIWFAGDTGYNNVQFKQIGEHLKAVDLALIPIGAYEPRWFMQQYHVNPKEALLIHKDVNSQASIGMHWGTFPLTAEMPLAPVSELENQRNVKGIEKADFDVMAIGETRALKFD
;
A
#
# COMPACT_ATOMS: atom_id res chain seq x y z
N MET A 1 -37.26 -33.08 14.23
CA MET A 1 -36.99 -31.68 14.59
C MET A 1 -36.24 -31.70 15.91
N LYS A 2 -34.94 -31.44 15.91
CA LYS A 2 -34.13 -31.27 17.15
C LYS A 2 -34.32 -29.85 17.68
N PRO A 3 -34.46 -29.65 19.00
CA PRO A 3 -34.66 -28.31 19.55
C PRO A 3 -33.38 -27.47 19.49
N ILE A 4 -33.60 -26.18 19.32
CA ILE A 4 -32.58 -25.08 19.13
C ILE A 4 -31.78 -24.77 20.43
N SER A 5 -31.76 -25.66 21.42
CA SER A 5 -31.24 -25.40 22.76
C SER A 5 -29.74 -25.66 22.98
N ASP A 6 -28.97 -25.98 21.94
CA ASP A 6 -27.53 -26.33 22.09
C ASP A 6 -26.55 -25.52 21.26
N MET A 7 -26.88 -24.26 20.99
CA MET A 7 -25.84 -23.32 20.51
C MET A 7 -24.94 -22.89 21.68
N SER A 8 -23.66 -23.23 21.64
CA SER A 8 -22.71 -22.86 22.68
C SER A 8 -22.64 -21.33 22.86
N ALA A 9 -22.42 -20.88 24.10
CA ALA A 9 -22.30 -19.45 24.43
C ALA A 9 -21.26 -18.71 23.56
N ARG A 10 -20.31 -19.45 22.97
CA ARG A 10 -19.33 -18.93 22.01
C ARG A 10 -19.97 -18.55 20.66
N THR A 11 -20.86 -19.40 20.13
CA THR A 11 -21.53 -19.11 18.83
C THR A 11 -22.50 -17.94 18.96
N LEU A 12 -23.18 -17.80 20.09
CA LEU A 12 -24.02 -16.63 20.36
C LEU A 12 -23.24 -15.34 20.49
N SER A 13 -22.07 -15.39 21.13
CA SER A 13 -21.13 -14.25 21.22
C SER A 13 -20.58 -13.82 19.85
N TYR A 14 -20.28 -14.75 18.96
CA TYR A 14 -19.83 -14.44 17.59
C TYR A 14 -20.95 -13.80 16.76
N LEU A 15 -22.16 -14.32 16.81
CA LEU A 15 -23.31 -13.73 16.11
C LEU A 15 -23.64 -12.32 16.62
N GLN A 16 -23.59 -12.09 17.93
CA GLN A 16 -23.79 -10.76 18.51
C GLN A 16 -22.70 -9.76 18.08
N ARG A 17 -21.45 -10.20 17.96
CA ARG A 17 -20.35 -9.36 17.45
C ARG A 17 -20.49 -9.03 15.96
N ILE A 18 -20.97 -9.99 15.16
CA ILE A 18 -21.23 -9.76 13.73
C ILE A 18 -22.39 -8.79 13.52
N VAL A 19 -23.49 -8.94 14.28
CA VAL A 19 -24.64 -8.03 14.21
C VAL A 19 -24.25 -6.62 14.68
N LEU A 20 -23.42 -6.50 15.71
CA LEU A 20 -22.91 -5.20 16.18
C LEU A 20 -21.99 -4.53 15.14
N LEU A 21 -21.15 -5.32 14.44
CA LEU A 21 -20.30 -4.84 13.36
C LEU A 21 -21.12 -4.36 12.14
N LEU A 22 -22.21 -5.04 11.82
CA LEU A 22 -23.12 -4.65 10.74
C LEU A 22 -23.90 -3.37 11.09
N LEU A 23 -24.32 -3.20 12.34
CA LEU A 23 -25.01 -1.99 12.82
C LEU A 23 -24.08 -0.76 12.86
N ILE A 24 -22.81 -0.93 13.18
CA ILE A 24 -21.83 0.17 13.21
C ILE A 24 -21.45 0.60 11.79
N ALA A 25 -21.38 -0.34 10.84
CA ALA A 25 -21.09 -0.01 9.43
C ALA A 25 -22.20 0.86 8.78
N THR A 26 -23.44 0.79 9.28
CA THR A 26 -24.54 1.63 8.77
C THR A 26 -24.60 3.05 9.35
N LEU A 27 -23.89 3.31 10.45
CA LEU A 27 -23.90 4.62 11.11
C LEU A 27 -22.83 5.60 10.62
N TYR A 28 -21.82 5.12 9.87
CA TYR A 28 -20.78 5.94 9.27
C TYR A 28 -20.97 6.13 7.75
N SER A 29 -22.22 6.39 7.32
CA SER A 29 -22.46 6.94 5.98
C SER A 29 -22.07 8.42 6.00
N CYS A 30 -20.81 8.69 5.71
CA CYS A 30 -20.37 10.04 5.41
C CYS A 30 -21.02 10.46 4.08
N GLU A 31 -21.72 11.59 4.05
CA GLU A 31 -22.24 12.18 2.83
C GLU A 31 -21.14 12.27 1.77
N SER A 32 -21.28 11.48 0.73
CA SER A 32 -20.45 11.61 -0.45
C SER A 32 -20.81 12.93 -1.13
N SER A 33 -19.88 13.91 -1.07
CA SER A 33 -19.96 15.07 -1.95
C SER A 33 -20.11 14.58 -3.38
N GLU A 34 -21.14 15.02 -4.08
CA GLU A 34 -21.33 14.79 -5.51
C GLU A 34 -20.10 15.34 -6.25
N LEU A 35 -19.20 14.45 -6.64
CA LEU A 35 -18.16 14.75 -7.60
C LEU A 35 -18.86 15.06 -8.92
N ILE A 36 -18.81 16.32 -9.33
CA ILE A 36 -19.22 16.72 -10.68
C ILE A 36 -18.30 15.95 -11.62
N ALA A 37 -18.84 14.88 -12.21
CA ALA A 37 -18.16 14.07 -13.21
C ALA A 37 -17.98 14.94 -14.46
N THR A 38 -16.85 15.63 -14.57
CA THR A 38 -16.37 16.02 -15.90
C THR A 38 -16.10 14.73 -16.64
N GLN A 39 -16.85 14.51 -17.73
CA GLN A 39 -16.75 13.32 -18.54
C GLN A 39 -15.33 13.24 -19.12
N SER A 40 -14.45 12.51 -18.43
CA SER A 40 -13.07 12.31 -18.86
C SER A 40 -13.08 11.40 -20.09
N SER A 41 -12.23 11.71 -21.06
CA SER A 41 -12.00 10.87 -22.25
C SER A 41 -11.09 9.67 -21.96
N LYS A 42 -10.56 9.53 -20.75
CA LYS A 42 -9.63 8.45 -20.36
C LYS A 42 -10.40 7.15 -20.13
N ALA A 43 -9.94 6.05 -20.72
CA ALA A 43 -10.64 4.76 -20.74
C ALA A 43 -10.87 4.12 -19.35
N HIS A 44 -10.07 4.48 -18.35
CA HIS A 44 -10.22 3.98 -16.97
C HIS A 44 -11.26 4.76 -16.15
N HIS A 45 -11.81 5.86 -16.67
CA HIS A 45 -12.92 6.57 -16.05
C HIS A 45 -14.25 5.94 -16.43
N THR A 46 -15.14 5.79 -15.46
CA THR A 46 -16.52 5.33 -15.66
C THR A 46 -17.49 6.42 -15.20
N LYS A 47 -18.77 6.23 -15.44
CA LYS A 47 -19.80 7.15 -14.93
C LYS A 47 -19.76 7.28 -13.41
N ASP A 48 -19.42 6.20 -12.71
CA ASP A 48 -19.55 6.10 -11.26
C ASP A 48 -18.22 5.96 -10.50
N GLY A 49 -17.08 6.16 -11.18
CA GLY A 49 -15.75 6.03 -10.61
C GLY A 49 -14.72 5.55 -11.62
N PHE A 50 -13.95 4.51 -11.26
CA PHE A 50 -12.80 4.05 -12.04
C PHE A 50 -12.84 2.54 -12.29
N GLN A 51 -12.09 2.08 -13.29
CA GLN A 51 -11.97 0.67 -13.68
C GLN A 51 -10.54 0.31 -14.09
N ASN A 52 -10.20 -0.98 -13.98
CA ASN A 52 -8.99 -1.52 -14.57
C ASN A 52 -9.15 -1.63 -16.11
N LEU A 53 -8.01 -1.52 -16.84
CA LEU A 53 -8.04 -1.52 -18.32
C LEU A 53 -7.85 -2.91 -18.93
N TYR A 54 -7.16 -3.81 -18.25
CA TYR A 54 -6.64 -5.04 -18.85
C TYR A 54 -7.17 -6.31 -18.19
N ILE A 55 -8.14 -6.19 -17.29
CA ILE A 55 -8.87 -7.30 -16.69
C ILE A 55 -10.36 -7.01 -16.70
N GLU A 56 -11.16 -8.07 -16.74
CA GLU A 56 -12.55 -7.98 -16.34
C GLU A 56 -12.58 -7.94 -14.81
N ASP A 57 -12.98 -6.81 -14.26
CA ASP A 57 -13.08 -6.64 -12.83
C ASP A 57 -14.08 -7.62 -12.22
N SER A 58 -13.63 -8.47 -11.30
CA SER A 58 -14.54 -9.31 -10.54
C SER A 58 -15.46 -8.45 -9.68
N ASN A 59 -16.74 -8.79 -9.68
CA ASN A 59 -17.74 -8.16 -8.80
C ASN A 59 -17.70 -8.75 -7.39
N LYS A 60 -16.55 -9.25 -6.92
CA LYS A 60 -16.40 -9.76 -5.56
C LYS A 60 -16.72 -8.65 -4.57
N ASP A 61 -17.69 -8.92 -3.71
CA ASP A 61 -18.17 -7.97 -2.73
C ASP A 61 -17.68 -8.32 -1.30
N PHE A 62 -18.19 -7.59 -0.32
CA PHE A 62 -17.87 -7.84 1.08
C PHE A 62 -18.33 -9.24 1.56
N PHE A 63 -19.41 -9.76 0.99
CA PHE A 63 -19.89 -11.10 1.35
C PHE A 63 -18.97 -12.19 0.77
N ASP A 64 -18.42 -11.98 -0.43
CA ASP A 64 -17.41 -12.88 -0.98
C ASP A 64 -16.15 -12.89 -0.12
N PHE A 65 -15.74 -11.73 0.39
CA PHE A 65 -14.64 -11.63 1.36
C PHE A 65 -14.95 -12.39 2.66
N LEU A 66 -16.14 -12.22 3.24
CA LEU A 66 -16.55 -12.96 4.45
C LEU A 66 -16.62 -14.46 4.20
N LYS A 67 -17.14 -14.87 3.04
CA LYS A 67 -17.16 -16.27 2.63
C LYS A 67 -15.77 -16.85 2.52
N MET A 68 -14.87 -16.18 1.84
CA MET A 68 -13.46 -16.56 1.73
C MET A 68 -12.81 -16.64 3.12
N ARG A 69 -13.01 -15.63 3.96
CA ARG A 69 -12.35 -15.54 5.27
C ARG A 69 -12.87 -16.53 6.32
N PHE A 70 -14.18 -16.87 6.31
CA PHE A 70 -14.82 -17.60 7.39
C PHE A 70 -15.52 -18.90 6.99
N LEU A 71 -15.79 -19.10 5.71
CA LEU A 71 -16.52 -20.26 5.18
C LEU A 71 -15.72 -20.99 4.08
N GLY A 72 -14.55 -20.51 3.71
CA GLY A 72 -13.63 -21.20 2.81
C GLY A 72 -12.91 -22.34 3.51
N ASP A 73 -12.36 -23.26 2.73
CA ASP A 73 -11.56 -24.39 3.20
C ASP A 73 -10.09 -24.00 3.45
N GLU A 74 -9.75 -22.72 3.31
CA GLU A 74 -8.40 -22.22 3.48
C GLU A 74 -7.99 -22.17 4.94
N GLU A 75 -6.85 -22.77 5.25
CA GLU A 75 -6.22 -22.63 6.56
C GLU A 75 -5.52 -21.26 6.64
N TRP A 76 -5.98 -20.43 7.56
CA TRP A 76 -5.37 -19.13 7.81
C TRP A 76 -4.27 -19.27 8.85
N ALA A 77 -3.08 -18.80 8.52
CA ALA A 77 -1.98 -18.75 9.47
C ALA A 77 -2.34 -17.89 10.69
N ASP A 78 -1.98 -18.34 11.89
CA ASP A 78 -1.93 -17.47 13.06
C ASP A 78 -0.65 -16.64 12.99
N HIS A 79 -0.75 -15.49 12.33
CA HIS A 79 0.40 -14.62 12.12
C HIS A 79 1.07 -14.15 13.42
N ALA A 80 0.31 -14.10 14.52
CA ALA A 80 0.86 -13.70 15.81
C ALA A 80 1.80 -14.76 16.41
N GLU A 81 1.55 -16.05 16.11
CA GLU A 81 2.42 -17.16 16.52
C GLU A 81 3.81 -17.08 15.87
N PHE A 82 3.89 -16.51 14.67
CA PHE A 82 5.12 -16.40 13.88
C PHE A 82 5.69 -14.98 13.82
N ALA A 83 5.24 -14.09 14.72
CA ALA A 83 5.67 -12.69 14.74
C ALA A 83 7.20 -12.56 14.95
N ASP A 84 7.75 -13.39 15.84
CA ASP A 84 9.19 -13.40 16.16
C ASP A 84 10.07 -13.91 15.01
N ASP A 85 9.50 -14.59 14.03
CA ASP A 85 10.24 -15.06 12.84
C ASP A 85 10.42 -13.94 11.81
N VAL A 86 9.60 -12.89 11.87
CA VAL A 86 9.71 -11.75 10.94
C VAL A 86 10.94 -10.92 11.30
N PRO A 87 11.88 -10.72 10.36
CA PRO A 87 13.07 -9.93 10.65
C PRO A 87 12.71 -8.46 10.90
N ILE A 88 12.93 -8.03 12.13
CA ILE A 88 12.73 -6.64 12.57
C ILE A 88 13.96 -6.16 13.31
N GLN A 89 14.30 -4.90 13.14
CA GLN A 89 15.36 -4.23 13.87
C GLN A 89 14.98 -2.77 14.13
N ASP A 90 15.55 -2.19 15.17
CA ASP A 90 15.39 -0.75 15.42
C ASP A 90 16.01 0.06 14.28
N VAL A 91 15.32 1.11 13.87
CA VAL A 91 15.82 2.02 12.85
C VAL A 91 17.09 2.73 13.34
N ASP A 92 18.12 2.74 12.51
CA ASP A 92 19.33 3.51 12.76
C ASP A 92 19.06 5.02 12.61
N LEU A 93 18.64 5.63 13.72
CA LEU A 93 18.32 7.07 13.75
C LEU A 93 19.51 7.96 13.38
N ALA A 94 20.76 7.50 13.57
CA ALA A 94 21.92 8.27 13.16
C ALA A 94 22.01 8.37 11.63
N LYS A 95 21.73 7.27 10.93
CA LYS A 95 21.65 7.26 9.45
C LYS A 95 20.43 8.04 8.93
N VAL A 96 19.27 7.88 9.57
CA VAL A 96 18.04 8.60 9.16
C VAL A 96 18.20 10.12 9.33
N ASN A 97 18.82 10.57 10.43
CA ASN A 97 19.01 12.01 10.67
C ASN A 97 20.17 12.61 9.88
N ASN A 98 21.10 11.80 9.38
CA ASN A 98 22.26 12.24 8.60
C ASN A 98 22.42 11.33 7.37
N PRO A 99 21.47 11.35 6.42
CA PRO A 99 21.57 10.53 5.21
C PRO A 99 22.76 10.93 4.37
N GLY A 100 23.46 9.93 3.84
CA GLY A 100 24.58 10.13 2.90
C GLY A 100 24.13 10.72 1.55
N PRO A 101 25.05 10.86 0.60
CA PRO A 101 24.74 11.35 -0.75
C PRO A 101 24.00 10.31 -1.62
N ASP A 102 24.09 9.03 -1.26
CA ASP A 102 23.45 7.93 -1.99
C ASP A 102 21.95 7.90 -1.73
N LEU A 103 21.20 7.23 -2.60
CA LEU A 103 19.80 6.94 -2.35
C LEU A 103 19.68 6.02 -1.13
N GLN A 104 19.11 6.52 -0.06
CA GLN A 104 18.86 5.78 1.18
C GLN A 104 17.40 5.42 1.31
N ILE A 105 17.12 4.18 1.71
CA ILE A 105 15.78 3.69 1.96
C ILE A 105 15.72 3.00 3.32
N THR A 106 14.67 3.30 4.09
CA THR A 106 14.36 2.63 5.35
C THR A 106 12.98 2.00 5.23
N TRP A 107 12.87 0.68 5.41
CA TRP A 107 11.57 0.03 5.40
C TRP A 107 10.93 0.06 6.78
N LEU A 108 9.79 0.71 6.90
CA LEU A 108 9.07 0.89 8.17
C LEU A 108 7.95 -0.15 8.37
N GLY A 109 7.88 -1.14 7.48
CA GLY A 109 6.90 -2.21 7.45
C GLY A 109 5.76 -1.96 6.44
N HIS A 110 5.10 -3.04 6.01
CA HIS A 110 4.04 -3.02 5.02
C HIS A 110 4.47 -2.34 3.71
N SER A 111 3.77 -1.30 3.28
CA SER A 111 4.13 -0.47 2.11
C SER A 111 4.74 0.88 2.50
N MET A 112 5.12 1.03 3.78
CA MET A 112 5.68 2.27 4.30
C MET A 112 7.20 2.28 4.22
N PHE A 113 7.73 3.16 3.39
CA PHE A 113 9.17 3.44 3.27
C PHE A 113 9.47 4.90 3.56
N LEU A 114 10.57 5.14 4.25
CA LEU A 114 11.23 6.44 4.26
C LEU A 114 12.35 6.41 3.21
N ILE A 115 12.18 7.18 2.15
CA ILE A 115 13.13 7.33 1.05
C ILE A 115 13.82 8.67 1.23
N GLN A 116 15.16 8.67 1.29
CA GLN A 116 15.96 9.86 1.50
C GLN A 116 16.98 10.01 0.38
N TYR A 117 16.84 11.07 -0.40
CA TYR A 117 17.76 11.36 -1.51
C TYR A 117 17.78 12.85 -1.84
N GLN A 118 18.97 13.41 -2.10
CA GLN A 118 19.13 14.82 -2.49
C GLN A 118 18.43 15.80 -1.52
N LYS A 119 18.52 15.53 -0.23
CA LYS A 119 17.89 16.30 0.86
C LYS A 119 16.36 16.26 0.86
N LEU A 120 15.75 15.33 0.16
CA LEU A 120 14.32 15.05 0.23
C LEU A 120 14.09 13.85 1.14
N ASN A 121 13.11 13.97 2.02
CA ASN A 121 12.57 12.90 2.86
C ASN A 121 11.15 12.59 2.38
N ILE A 122 10.95 11.40 1.84
CA ILE A 122 9.73 10.97 1.17
C ILE A 122 9.16 9.78 1.91
N LEU A 123 7.88 9.80 2.20
CA LEU A 123 7.18 8.73 2.89
C LEU A 123 6.12 8.12 1.96
N THR A 124 6.10 6.79 1.82
CA THR A 124 5.09 6.07 1.04
C THR A 124 4.05 5.44 1.97
N ASP A 125 2.78 5.49 1.61
CA ASP A 125 1.63 4.83 2.26
C ASP A 125 1.76 4.74 3.80
N PRO A 126 1.88 5.88 4.52
CA PRO A 126 2.24 5.88 5.92
C PRO A 126 1.10 5.38 6.82
N ILE A 127 1.41 4.36 7.65
CA ILE A 127 0.52 3.79 8.65
C ILE A 127 1.26 3.57 9.97
N PHE A 128 0.98 4.41 10.97
CA PHE A 128 1.52 4.33 12.33
C PHE A 128 0.48 3.86 13.36
N THR A 129 -0.71 3.47 12.94
CA THR A 129 -1.67 2.83 13.83
C THR A 129 -1.45 1.33 13.90
N ASP A 130 -1.92 0.74 15.00
CA ASP A 130 -1.81 -0.71 15.21
C ASP A 130 -2.74 -1.53 14.32
N ARG A 131 -3.73 -0.88 13.68
CA ARG A 131 -4.74 -1.59 12.90
C ARG A 131 -5.01 -0.93 11.56
N ALA A 132 -5.02 -1.76 10.53
CA ALA A 132 -5.55 -1.40 9.21
C ALA A 132 -7.08 -1.47 9.25
N SER A 133 -7.73 -0.49 9.90
CA SER A 133 -9.17 -0.55 10.17
C SER A 133 -9.74 0.84 10.47
N PRO A 134 -11.04 1.08 10.14
CA PRO A 134 -11.74 2.30 10.56
C PRO A 134 -12.02 2.38 12.07
N ILE A 135 -11.90 1.26 12.78
CA ILE A 135 -12.19 1.15 14.22
C ILE A 135 -10.98 0.64 15.00
N PRO A 136 -10.64 1.28 16.13
CA PRO A 136 -9.36 1.00 16.83
C PRO A 136 -9.31 -0.34 17.54
N PHE A 137 -10.45 -1.00 17.77
CA PHE A 137 -10.54 -2.24 18.54
C PHE A 137 -10.85 -3.48 17.68
N ALA A 138 -11.07 -3.34 16.37
CA ALA A 138 -11.37 -4.46 15.47
C ALA A 138 -10.69 -4.29 14.11
N GLY A 139 -10.60 -5.38 13.33
CA GLY A 139 -9.93 -5.45 12.06
C GLY A 139 -8.47 -5.91 12.17
N PRO A 140 -7.73 -6.03 11.06
CA PRO A 140 -6.36 -6.54 11.03
C PRO A 140 -5.46 -5.73 11.97
N LYS A 141 -4.93 -6.39 13.00
CA LYS A 141 -3.96 -5.79 13.92
C LYS A 141 -2.55 -6.13 13.45
N ARG A 142 -1.65 -5.16 13.49
CA ARG A 142 -0.22 -5.39 13.32
C ARG A 142 0.24 -6.50 14.26
N TYR A 143 0.94 -7.49 13.75
CA TYR A 143 1.47 -8.60 14.55
C TYR A 143 2.97 -8.49 14.84
N VAL A 144 3.62 -7.47 14.29
CA VAL A 144 5.00 -7.07 14.61
C VAL A 144 5.01 -5.66 15.18
N ASP A 145 6.00 -5.33 15.98
CA ASP A 145 6.15 -4.00 16.54
C ASP A 145 6.54 -2.96 15.49
N HIS A 146 6.36 -1.69 15.82
CA HIS A 146 6.85 -0.60 15.01
C HIS A 146 8.37 -0.51 15.12
N ALA A 147 9.08 -0.48 14.00
CA ALA A 147 10.53 -0.33 13.97
C ALA A 147 10.99 1.09 14.39
N MET A 148 10.08 2.05 14.34
CA MET A 148 10.36 3.44 14.71
C MET A 148 9.10 4.12 15.24
N ASP A 149 9.24 4.87 16.31
CA ASP A 149 8.18 5.76 16.78
C ASP A 149 7.96 6.91 15.79
N TYR A 150 6.71 7.29 15.60
CA TYR A 150 6.33 8.44 14.77
C TYR A 150 7.11 9.72 15.14
N ALA A 151 7.36 9.94 16.43
CA ALA A 151 8.10 11.11 16.93
C ALA A 151 9.54 11.20 16.41
N ASN A 152 10.13 10.08 16.00
CA ASN A 152 11.50 9.99 15.48
C ASN A 152 11.58 10.22 13.96
N LEU A 153 10.44 10.43 13.27
CA LEU A 153 10.47 10.79 11.85
C LEU A 153 11.21 12.12 11.64
N PRO A 154 12.13 12.19 10.68
CA PRO A 154 12.73 13.46 10.26
C PRO A 154 11.67 14.41 9.71
N ASP A 155 12.02 15.65 9.39
CA ASP A 155 11.15 16.52 8.61
C ASP A 155 10.84 15.86 7.27
N ILE A 156 9.55 15.76 6.91
CA ILE A 156 9.09 15.11 5.70
C ILE A 156 8.77 16.16 4.65
N ASP A 157 9.33 16.01 3.45
CA ASP A 157 9.05 16.90 2.32
C ASP A 157 7.83 16.42 1.52
N MET A 158 7.65 15.10 1.41
CA MET A 158 6.65 14.50 0.52
C MET A 158 6.03 13.25 1.13
N VAL A 159 4.72 13.11 0.97
CA VAL A 159 3.98 11.87 1.21
C VAL A 159 3.33 11.43 -0.09
N ILE A 160 3.50 10.15 -0.44
CA ILE A 160 2.92 9.52 -1.61
C ILE A 160 1.94 8.46 -1.13
N ILE A 161 0.69 8.52 -1.61
CA ILE A 161 -0.36 7.54 -1.28
C ILE A 161 -0.79 6.82 -2.54
N SER A 162 -0.76 5.50 -2.52
CA SER A 162 -1.13 4.67 -3.67
C SER A 162 -2.64 4.57 -3.86
N HIS A 163 -3.40 4.39 -2.79
CA HIS A 163 -4.85 4.26 -2.80
C HIS A 163 -5.44 4.41 -1.40
N ASN A 164 -6.76 4.30 -1.27
CA ASN A 164 -7.46 4.63 -0.04
C ASN A 164 -7.77 3.46 0.90
N HIS A 165 -7.26 2.24 0.69
CA HIS A 165 -7.45 1.16 1.65
C HIS A 165 -6.85 1.51 3.02
N TYR A 166 -7.36 0.87 4.08
CA TYR A 166 -7.00 1.24 5.45
C TYR A 166 -5.56 0.95 5.83
N ASP A 167 -4.90 0.04 5.14
CA ASP A 167 -3.50 -0.34 5.31
C ASP A 167 -2.52 0.54 4.50
N HIS A 168 -3.03 1.45 3.66
CA HIS A 168 -2.24 2.41 2.85
C HIS A 168 -2.56 3.87 3.18
N LEU A 169 -3.81 4.16 3.57
CA LEU A 169 -4.25 5.49 3.95
C LEU A 169 -4.81 5.46 5.38
N ASP A 170 -3.96 5.80 6.34
CA ASP A 170 -4.32 5.87 7.76
C ASP A 170 -4.64 7.31 8.15
N VAL A 171 -5.92 7.58 8.40
CA VAL A 171 -6.43 8.91 8.76
C VAL A 171 -5.72 9.48 9.98
N LYS A 172 -5.45 8.67 11.00
CA LYS A 172 -4.77 9.13 12.22
C LYS A 172 -3.32 9.53 11.95
N THR A 173 -2.62 8.76 11.14
CA THR A 173 -1.27 9.11 10.69
C THR A 173 -1.29 10.40 9.85
N LEU A 174 -2.29 10.58 8.97
CA LEU A 174 -2.43 11.82 8.20
C LEU A 174 -2.69 13.03 9.09
N GLU A 175 -3.50 12.91 10.14
CA GLU A 175 -3.71 13.99 11.12
C GLU A 175 -2.39 14.37 11.83
N GLN A 176 -1.60 13.38 12.24
CA GLN A 176 -0.29 13.61 12.85
C GLN A 176 0.70 14.26 11.87
N LEU A 177 0.74 13.80 10.61
CA LEU A 177 1.57 14.39 9.56
C LEU A 177 1.13 15.81 9.22
N SER A 178 -0.17 16.10 9.20
CA SER A 178 -0.69 17.45 9.05
C SER A 178 -0.23 18.38 10.18
N GLU A 179 -0.27 17.90 11.42
CA GLU A 179 0.24 18.67 12.58
C GLU A 179 1.76 18.89 12.47
N LYS A 180 2.55 17.84 12.11
CA LYS A 180 3.99 17.95 11.88
C LYS A 180 4.30 18.96 10.77
N SER A 181 3.52 18.95 9.68
CA SER A 181 3.65 19.88 8.56
C SER A 181 3.57 21.35 8.96
N THR A 182 2.82 21.67 10.03
CA THR A 182 2.74 23.05 10.54
C THR A 182 3.92 23.46 11.41
N LYS A 183 4.70 22.49 11.90
CA LYS A 183 5.80 22.70 12.86
C LYS A 183 7.18 22.68 12.21
N GLN A 184 7.28 22.12 11.00
CA GLN A 184 8.54 22.03 10.26
C GLN A 184 8.75 23.23 9.31
N PRO A 185 9.98 23.51 8.87
CA PRO A 185 10.32 24.70 8.05
C PRO A 185 9.58 24.80 6.73
N LYS A 186 9.25 23.63 6.12
CA LYS A 186 8.51 23.54 4.86
C LYS A 186 7.31 22.62 5.06
N PRO A 187 6.11 22.97 4.54
CA PRO A 187 4.96 22.09 4.64
C PRO A 187 5.19 20.80 3.87
N ILE A 188 4.64 19.69 4.38
CA ILE A 188 4.60 18.40 3.68
C ILE A 188 3.69 18.54 2.46
N HIS A 189 4.14 18.08 1.30
CA HIS A 189 3.30 17.97 0.11
C HIS A 189 2.82 16.53 -0.08
N PHE A 190 1.51 16.36 -0.33
CA PHE A 190 0.88 15.06 -0.48
C PHE A 190 0.50 14.82 -1.94
N TYR A 191 0.94 13.69 -2.51
CA TYR A 191 0.55 13.24 -3.84
C TYR A 191 -0.38 12.04 -3.69
N VAL A 192 -1.57 12.16 -4.28
CA VAL A 192 -2.65 11.19 -4.12
C VAL A 192 -3.38 10.96 -5.45
N PRO A 193 -4.00 9.79 -5.67
CA PRO A 193 -4.85 9.56 -6.82
C PRO A 193 -6.15 10.37 -6.75
N LEU A 194 -6.83 10.53 -7.89
CA LEU A 194 -8.10 11.25 -8.00
C LEU A 194 -9.16 10.76 -6.99
N GLY A 195 -9.87 11.69 -6.40
CA GLY A 195 -10.94 11.46 -5.42
C GLY A 195 -10.46 11.27 -3.97
N VAL A 196 -9.13 11.22 -3.75
CA VAL A 196 -8.56 10.98 -2.40
C VAL A 196 -8.38 12.30 -1.61
N GLN A 197 -8.28 13.45 -2.29
CA GLN A 197 -8.08 14.76 -1.64
C GLN A 197 -9.07 15.04 -0.52
N SER A 198 -10.34 14.70 -0.69
CA SER A 198 -11.37 14.93 0.31
C SER A 198 -11.08 14.21 1.64
N LEU A 199 -10.52 12.99 1.58
CA LEU A 199 -10.11 12.24 2.77
C LEU A 199 -8.96 12.93 3.50
N LEU A 200 -7.98 13.47 2.76
CA LEU A 200 -6.85 14.20 3.35
C LEU A 200 -7.32 15.52 3.99
N VAL A 201 -8.20 16.27 3.32
CA VAL A 201 -8.76 17.52 3.88
C VAL A 201 -9.54 17.23 5.15
N ASN A 202 -10.35 16.17 5.17
CA ASN A 202 -11.05 15.72 6.37
C ASN A 202 -10.10 15.29 7.50
N SER A 203 -8.89 14.81 7.14
CA SER A 203 -7.78 14.52 8.06
C SER A 203 -6.91 15.77 8.36
N LYS A 204 -7.44 16.97 8.16
CA LYS A 204 -6.83 18.27 8.48
C LYS A 204 -5.61 18.66 7.61
N VAL A 205 -5.32 17.92 6.55
CA VAL A 205 -4.29 18.33 5.60
C VAL A 205 -4.78 19.53 4.80
N GLN A 206 -3.95 20.57 4.68
CA GLN A 206 -4.30 21.78 3.95
C GLN A 206 -4.40 21.51 2.45
N ALA A 207 -5.50 21.90 1.82
CA ALA A 207 -5.78 21.60 0.41
C ALA A 207 -4.69 22.05 -0.57
N GLN A 208 -4.02 23.19 -0.29
CA GLN A 208 -2.92 23.70 -1.11
C GLN A 208 -1.65 22.81 -1.07
N ASN A 209 -1.55 21.91 -0.11
CA ASN A 209 -0.46 20.97 0.03
C ASN A 209 -0.80 19.60 -0.57
N ILE A 210 -1.90 19.47 -1.31
CA ILE A 210 -2.35 18.22 -1.90
C ILE A 210 -2.36 18.37 -3.42
N SER A 211 -1.75 17.40 -4.12
CA SER A 211 -1.88 17.23 -5.57
C SER A 211 -2.62 15.93 -5.84
N GLU A 212 -3.86 16.04 -6.33
CA GLU A 212 -4.58 14.91 -6.92
C GLU A 212 -4.14 14.70 -8.36
N MET A 213 -3.83 13.45 -8.72
CA MET A 213 -3.31 13.13 -10.03
C MET A 213 -4.03 11.92 -10.62
N ASP A 214 -4.24 11.99 -11.93
CA ASP A 214 -4.76 10.90 -12.72
C ASP A 214 -3.62 10.05 -13.31
N TRP A 215 -3.90 8.85 -13.76
CA TRP A 215 -2.91 8.02 -14.47
C TRP A 215 -2.29 8.80 -15.63
N TRP A 216 -0.96 8.72 -15.70
CA TRP A 216 -0.09 9.40 -16.66
C TRP A 216 0.07 10.90 -16.44
N ASP A 217 -0.58 11.48 -15.43
CA ASP A 217 -0.32 12.86 -15.06
C ASP A 217 1.07 12.97 -14.42
N SER A 218 1.73 14.08 -14.70
CA SER A 218 3.08 14.38 -14.21
C SER A 218 3.11 15.77 -13.58
N SER A 219 3.78 15.88 -12.45
CA SER A 219 4.02 17.15 -11.75
C SER A 219 5.53 17.36 -11.60
N LYS A 220 6.01 18.53 -12.04
CA LYS A 220 7.40 18.91 -11.91
C LYS A 220 7.55 19.94 -10.81
N SER A 221 8.34 19.60 -9.80
CA SER A 221 8.64 20.49 -8.69
C SER A 221 9.74 21.48 -9.01
N SER A 222 9.65 22.69 -8.45
CA SER A 222 10.77 23.65 -8.43
C SER A 222 11.98 23.15 -7.62
N HIS A 223 11.81 22.10 -6.82
CA HIS A 223 12.88 21.48 -6.02
C HIS A 223 13.67 20.40 -6.78
N GLY A 224 13.49 20.28 -8.10
CA GLY A 224 14.34 19.42 -8.94
C GLY A 224 13.89 17.96 -9.04
N TYR A 225 12.64 17.63 -8.68
CA TYR A 225 12.07 16.32 -8.93
C TYR A 225 10.85 16.38 -9.85
N THR A 226 10.53 15.25 -10.46
CA THR A 226 9.29 15.02 -11.19
C THR A 226 8.60 13.81 -10.59
N ILE A 227 7.33 13.92 -10.26
CA ILE A 227 6.49 12.81 -9.82
C ILE A 227 5.41 12.55 -10.86
N GLN A 228 5.11 11.28 -11.08
CA GLN A 228 4.10 10.85 -12.04
C GLN A 228 3.23 9.77 -11.43
N ALA A 229 1.91 9.92 -11.57
CA ALA A 229 0.95 8.87 -11.25
C ALA A 229 0.86 7.92 -12.45
N LEU A 230 0.98 6.62 -12.20
CA LEU A 230 0.97 5.57 -13.22
C LEU A 230 -0.09 4.51 -12.90
N PRO A 231 -0.56 3.75 -13.89
CA PRO A 231 -1.54 2.71 -13.65
C PRO A 231 -1.06 1.65 -12.65
N SER A 232 -1.97 1.12 -11.84
CA SER A 232 -1.83 -0.17 -11.18
C SER A 232 -3.12 -0.98 -11.36
N GLN A 233 -3.06 -2.28 -11.14
CA GLN A 233 -4.22 -3.18 -11.30
C GLN A 233 -4.78 -3.50 -9.93
N HIS A 234 -5.65 -2.62 -9.43
CA HIS A 234 -6.16 -2.74 -8.06
C HIS A 234 -7.59 -2.18 -7.96
N TRP A 235 -7.98 -1.73 -6.82
CA TRP A 235 -9.26 -1.10 -6.54
C TRP A 235 -9.18 -0.23 -5.28
N SER A 236 -10.24 0.50 -4.99
CA SER A 236 -10.33 1.39 -3.84
C SER A 236 -11.66 1.21 -3.13
N ALA A 237 -11.69 1.29 -1.82
CA ALA A 237 -12.86 1.43 -0.98
C ALA A 237 -12.48 1.73 0.48
N ARG A 238 -13.38 2.39 1.21
CA ARG A 238 -13.33 2.52 2.67
C ARG A 238 -14.67 2.17 3.34
N GLY A 239 -15.71 1.99 2.56
CA GLY A 239 -17.05 1.64 3.03
C GLY A 239 -17.74 0.61 2.13
N ALA A 240 -19.00 0.36 2.41
CA ALA A 240 -19.78 -0.63 1.66
C ALA A 240 -20.24 -0.14 0.27
N THR A 241 -20.21 1.18 0.01
CA THR A 241 -20.83 1.78 -1.18
C THR A 241 -19.87 2.64 -2.01
N ASP A 242 -18.61 2.73 -1.63
CA ASP A 242 -17.61 3.60 -2.26
C ASP A 242 -16.55 2.85 -3.08
N ARG A 243 -16.78 1.56 -3.38
CA ARG A 243 -15.87 0.77 -4.20
C ARG A 243 -15.59 1.46 -5.52
N ARG A 244 -14.28 1.66 -5.81
CA ARG A 244 -13.76 2.32 -7.03
C ARG A 244 -14.22 3.78 -7.23
N LYS A 245 -14.70 4.45 -6.17
CA LYS A 245 -15.06 5.88 -6.23
C LYS A 245 -13.84 6.80 -6.24
N THR A 246 -12.70 6.34 -5.71
CA THR A 246 -11.41 7.00 -5.84
C THR A 246 -10.51 6.18 -6.75
N LEU A 247 -9.54 6.81 -7.40
CA LEU A 247 -8.54 6.12 -8.20
C LEU A 247 -7.51 5.45 -7.30
N TRP A 248 -6.77 4.51 -7.84
CA TRP A 248 -5.55 3.88 -7.29
C TRP A 248 -4.41 4.08 -8.29
N ALA A 249 -3.18 4.16 -7.81
CA ALA A 249 -2.04 4.45 -8.67
C ALA A 249 -0.75 3.82 -8.15
N SER A 250 0.16 3.50 -9.07
CA SER A 250 1.59 3.42 -8.81
C SER A 250 2.22 4.78 -9.07
N TRP A 251 3.44 4.99 -8.59
CA TRP A 251 4.09 6.29 -8.67
C TRP A 251 5.53 6.17 -9.16
N ALA A 252 5.90 6.99 -10.13
CA ALA A 252 7.28 7.16 -10.50
C ALA A 252 7.80 8.51 -10.00
N LEU A 253 8.92 8.50 -9.30
CA LEU A 253 9.59 9.68 -8.80
C LEU A 253 10.97 9.76 -9.42
N LYS A 254 11.20 10.79 -10.23
CA LYS A 254 12.49 11.09 -10.81
C LYS A 254 13.13 12.25 -10.05
N ILE A 255 14.30 11.99 -9.43
CA ILE A 255 15.11 12.97 -8.71
C ILE A 255 16.50 12.96 -9.36
N ASN A 256 16.88 14.08 -10.00
CA ASN A 256 18.05 14.12 -10.86
C ASN A 256 18.01 12.98 -11.90
N GLU A 257 19.04 12.13 -11.93
CA GLU A 257 19.12 11.00 -12.87
C GLU A 257 18.49 9.71 -12.35
N ARG A 258 18.00 9.68 -11.09
CA ARG A 258 17.45 8.45 -10.49
C ARG A 258 15.92 8.39 -10.61
N THR A 259 15.43 7.24 -11.01
CA THR A 259 14.01 6.94 -11.09
C THR A 259 13.64 5.88 -10.05
N ILE A 260 12.75 6.23 -9.12
CA ILE A 260 12.19 5.33 -8.12
C ILE A 260 10.75 5.06 -8.51
N TRP A 261 10.34 3.80 -8.55
CA TRP A 261 8.97 3.41 -8.83
C TRP A 261 8.37 2.68 -7.64
N PHE A 262 7.27 3.21 -7.11
CA PHE A 262 6.46 2.63 -6.04
C PHE A 262 5.20 2.04 -6.65
N ALA A 263 5.06 0.72 -6.61
CA ALA A 263 3.96 0.01 -7.26
C ALA A 263 2.60 0.25 -6.59
N GLY A 264 2.57 0.55 -5.27
CA GLY A 264 1.37 0.38 -4.47
C GLY A 264 0.92 -1.07 -4.51
N ASP A 265 -0.38 -1.32 -4.34
CA ASP A 265 -0.96 -2.64 -4.52
C ASP A 265 -1.34 -2.87 -5.97
N THR A 266 -1.09 -4.10 -6.43
CA THR A 266 -1.42 -4.46 -7.81
C THR A 266 -1.50 -5.97 -8.03
N GLY A 267 -2.41 -6.39 -8.90
CA GLY A 267 -2.32 -7.65 -9.63
C GLY A 267 -1.38 -7.51 -10.83
N TYR A 268 -1.14 -8.61 -11.53
CA TYR A 268 -0.29 -8.63 -12.73
C TYR A 268 -1.11 -8.76 -14.01
N ASN A 269 -0.74 -7.97 -15.02
CA ASN A 269 -1.11 -8.18 -16.41
C ASN A 269 0.12 -7.93 -17.31
N ASN A 270 0.14 -8.56 -18.46
CA ASN A 270 1.29 -8.53 -19.37
C ASN A 270 1.34 -7.31 -20.30
N VAL A 271 0.53 -6.28 -20.06
CA VAL A 271 0.43 -5.07 -20.89
C VAL A 271 0.90 -3.85 -20.12
N GLN A 272 0.26 -3.56 -18.99
CA GLN A 272 0.45 -2.33 -18.22
C GLN A 272 1.89 -2.11 -17.76
N PHE A 273 2.54 -3.15 -17.21
CA PHE A 273 3.90 -3.00 -16.67
C PHE A 273 4.95 -2.81 -17.78
N LYS A 274 4.73 -3.42 -18.95
CA LYS A 274 5.57 -3.15 -20.15
C LYS A 274 5.40 -1.72 -20.63
N GLN A 275 4.17 -1.20 -20.66
CA GLN A 275 3.93 0.20 -20.99
C GLN A 275 4.62 1.14 -20.01
N ILE A 276 4.61 0.83 -18.70
CA ILE A 276 5.33 1.59 -17.68
C ILE A 276 6.84 1.54 -17.95
N GLY A 277 7.40 0.35 -18.19
CA GLY A 277 8.83 0.18 -18.49
C GLY A 277 9.25 0.90 -19.77
N GLU A 278 8.45 0.81 -20.83
CA GLU A 278 8.69 1.55 -22.08
C GLU A 278 8.64 3.06 -21.87
N HIS A 279 7.74 3.55 -21.00
CA HIS A 279 7.59 4.96 -20.70
C HIS A 279 8.74 5.49 -19.83
N LEU A 280 9.08 4.81 -18.75
CA LEU A 280 10.13 5.22 -17.81
C LEU A 280 11.54 4.97 -18.36
N LYS A 281 11.71 4.02 -19.30
CA LYS A 281 12.97 3.57 -19.93
C LYS A 281 13.84 2.74 -18.97
N ALA A 282 14.12 3.26 -17.78
CA ALA A 282 14.85 2.57 -16.73
C ALA A 282 14.32 3.01 -15.37
N VAL A 283 14.26 2.06 -14.44
CA VAL A 283 13.91 2.26 -13.05
C VAL A 283 15.11 1.83 -12.22
N ASP A 284 15.70 2.75 -11.47
CA ASP A 284 16.84 2.42 -10.60
C ASP A 284 16.38 1.56 -9.41
N LEU A 285 15.24 1.92 -8.79
CA LEU A 285 14.66 1.20 -7.68
C LEU A 285 13.15 1.04 -7.86
N ALA A 286 12.66 -0.21 -7.78
CA ALA A 286 11.25 -0.50 -7.70
C ALA A 286 10.85 -1.07 -6.32
N LEU A 287 9.75 -0.57 -5.76
CA LEU A 287 9.13 -1.09 -4.55
C LEU A 287 7.89 -1.87 -4.97
N ILE A 288 7.94 -3.20 -4.87
CA ILE A 288 6.96 -4.13 -5.47
C ILE A 288 6.32 -4.99 -4.38
N PRO A 289 4.97 -5.08 -4.31
CA PRO A 289 4.33 -5.96 -3.35
C PRO A 289 4.65 -7.44 -3.65
N ILE A 290 4.82 -8.23 -2.58
CA ILE A 290 5.05 -9.67 -2.67
C ILE A 290 4.15 -10.47 -1.73
N GLY A 291 3.36 -9.81 -0.88
CA GLY A 291 2.45 -10.41 0.10
C GLY A 291 0.98 -10.15 -0.23
N ALA A 292 0.11 -10.67 0.64
CA ALA A 292 -1.35 -10.60 0.51
C ALA A 292 -1.89 -11.29 -0.75
N TYR A 293 -1.34 -12.46 -1.12
CA TYR A 293 -1.68 -13.13 -2.37
C TYR A 293 -2.52 -14.40 -2.23
N GLU A 294 -2.68 -14.98 -1.04
CA GLU A 294 -3.51 -16.17 -0.82
C GLU A 294 -4.88 -15.85 -0.19
N PRO A 295 -5.92 -16.60 -0.57
CA PRO A 295 -5.96 -17.64 -1.61
C PRO A 295 -5.97 -17.04 -3.02
N ARG A 296 -5.19 -17.63 -3.94
CA ARG A 296 -5.00 -17.12 -5.30
C ARG A 296 -6.30 -16.89 -6.06
N TRP A 297 -7.30 -17.81 -5.94
CA TRP A 297 -8.58 -17.67 -6.63
C TRP A 297 -9.32 -16.38 -6.27
N PHE A 298 -9.06 -15.82 -5.09
CA PHE A 298 -9.65 -14.57 -4.63
C PHE A 298 -8.73 -13.36 -4.89
N MET A 299 -7.43 -13.49 -4.59
CA MET A 299 -6.48 -12.37 -4.52
C MET A 299 -5.80 -12.05 -5.86
N GLN A 300 -5.66 -13.03 -6.77
CA GLN A 300 -4.82 -12.92 -7.97
C GLN A 300 -5.10 -11.69 -8.84
N GLN A 301 -6.34 -11.23 -8.90
CA GLN A 301 -6.69 -10.09 -9.75
C GLN A 301 -6.10 -8.77 -9.25
N TYR A 302 -5.86 -8.67 -7.94
CA TYR A 302 -5.51 -7.41 -7.29
C TYR A 302 -4.22 -7.44 -6.49
N HIS A 303 -3.66 -8.63 -6.26
CA HIS A 303 -2.39 -8.82 -5.55
C HIS A 303 -1.52 -9.86 -6.26
N VAL A 304 -0.30 -9.44 -6.56
CA VAL A 304 0.72 -10.33 -7.13
C VAL A 304 1.32 -11.24 -6.07
N ASN A 305 1.68 -12.45 -6.48
CA ASN A 305 2.58 -13.30 -5.71
C ASN A 305 4.06 -13.01 -6.08
N PRO A 306 5.04 -13.56 -5.37
CA PRO A 306 6.46 -13.32 -5.65
C PRO A 306 6.89 -13.66 -7.08
N LYS A 307 6.30 -14.70 -7.69
CA LYS A 307 6.58 -15.04 -9.10
C LYS A 307 6.13 -13.97 -10.07
N GLU A 308 4.95 -13.38 -9.83
CA GLU A 308 4.40 -12.28 -10.64
C GLU A 308 5.14 -10.96 -10.35
N ALA A 309 5.58 -10.73 -9.10
CA ALA A 309 6.43 -9.60 -8.75
C ALA A 309 7.75 -9.59 -9.54
N LEU A 310 8.37 -10.75 -9.78
CA LEU A 310 9.54 -10.88 -10.65
C LEU A 310 9.23 -10.59 -12.13
N LEU A 311 8.00 -10.82 -12.59
CA LEU A 311 7.59 -10.39 -13.93
C LEU A 311 7.47 -8.87 -14.00
N ILE A 312 6.89 -8.25 -12.98
CA ILE A 312 6.81 -6.78 -12.88
C ILE A 312 8.22 -6.17 -12.87
N HIS A 313 9.13 -6.65 -12.01
CA HIS A 313 10.52 -6.20 -11.98
C HIS A 313 11.15 -6.14 -13.39
N LYS A 314 10.97 -7.22 -14.14
CA LYS A 314 11.47 -7.31 -15.51
C LYS A 314 10.75 -6.36 -16.47
N ASP A 315 9.41 -6.32 -16.41
CA ASP A 315 8.57 -5.56 -17.35
C ASP A 315 8.74 -4.04 -17.17
N VAL A 316 8.95 -3.57 -15.93
CA VAL A 316 9.23 -2.13 -15.66
C VAL A 316 10.70 -1.77 -15.89
N ASN A 317 11.54 -2.72 -16.29
CA ASN A 317 12.96 -2.54 -16.52
C ASN A 317 13.68 -1.98 -15.28
N SER A 318 13.44 -2.59 -14.12
CA SER A 318 14.06 -2.18 -12.85
C SER A 318 15.47 -2.75 -12.69
N GLN A 319 16.42 -1.91 -12.27
CA GLN A 319 17.77 -2.33 -11.93
C GLN A 319 17.81 -3.06 -10.59
N ALA A 320 17.11 -2.50 -9.59
CA ALA A 320 16.96 -3.13 -8.29
C ALA A 320 15.50 -3.05 -7.81
N SER A 321 15.02 -4.07 -7.11
CA SER A 321 13.69 -4.08 -6.53
C SER A 321 13.72 -4.53 -5.06
N ILE A 322 12.81 -3.98 -4.28
CA ILE A 322 12.59 -4.38 -2.87
C ILE A 322 11.15 -4.86 -2.72
N GLY A 323 11.00 -6.07 -2.18
CA GLY A 323 9.71 -6.67 -1.88
C GLY A 323 9.05 -6.03 -0.66
N MET A 324 7.80 -5.62 -0.79
CA MET A 324 7.01 -4.98 0.26
C MET A 324 5.66 -5.68 0.46
N HIS A 325 4.81 -5.11 1.33
CA HIS A 325 3.44 -5.56 1.60
C HIS A 325 3.37 -6.96 2.23
N TRP A 326 4.32 -7.29 3.10
CA TRP A 326 4.40 -8.53 3.85
C TRP A 326 4.85 -8.26 5.29
N GLY A 327 4.81 -9.26 6.16
CA GLY A 327 5.44 -9.20 7.49
C GLY A 327 4.79 -8.23 8.50
N THR A 328 3.60 -7.67 8.25
CA THR A 328 3.05 -6.61 9.09
C THR A 328 1.62 -6.84 9.56
N PHE A 329 0.69 -7.04 8.64
CA PHE A 329 -0.73 -7.22 8.93
C PHE A 329 -1.23 -8.59 8.45
N PRO A 330 -2.11 -9.29 9.23
CA PRO A 330 -2.69 -10.59 8.85
C PRO A 330 -3.85 -10.40 7.87
N LEU A 331 -3.56 -10.02 6.63
CA LEU A 331 -4.56 -9.67 5.62
C LEU A 331 -5.09 -10.90 4.87
N THR A 332 -4.28 -11.93 4.72
CA THR A 332 -4.47 -13.08 3.84
C THR A 332 -4.02 -14.39 4.50
N ALA A 333 -4.18 -15.50 3.80
CA ALA A 333 -4.04 -16.83 4.39
C ALA A 333 -2.58 -17.32 4.48
N GLU A 334 -1.66 -16.78 3.69
CA GLU A 334 -0.27 -17.24 3.67
C GLU A 334 0.47 -16.99 4.99
N MET A 335 1.47 -17.84 5.27
CA MET A 335 2.39 -17.68 6.40
C MET A 335 3.20 -16.38 6.28
N PRO A 336 3.57 -15.74 7.41
CA PRO A 336 4.30 -14.46 7.40
C PRO A 336 5.56 -14.41 6.55
N LEU A 337 6.34 -15.49 6.50
CA LEU A 337 7.58 -15.60 5.71
C LEU A 337 7.40 -16.30 4.35
N ALA A 338 6.20 -16.78 4.02
CA ALA A 338 5.95 -17.41 2.73
C ALA A 338 6.31 -16.49 1.54
N PRO A 339 6.00 -15.17 1.56
CA PRO A 339 6.39 -14.26 0.49
C PRO A 339 7.91 -14.21 0.26
N VAL A 340 8.69 -14.20 1.34
CA VAL A 340 10.16 -14.15 1.29
C VAL A 340 10.74 -15.44 0.74
N SER A 341 10.30 -16.57 1.27
CA SER A 341 10.77 -17.91 0.83
C SER A 341 10.40 -18.17 -0.63
N GLU A 342 9.21 -17.77 -1.05
CA GLU A 342 8.78 -17.93 -2.44
C GLU A 342 9.54 -16.98 -3.38
N LEU A 343 9.83 -15.74 -2.97
CA LEU A 343 10.68 -14.84 -3.74
C LEU A 343 12.06 -15.43 -3.97
N GLU A 344 12.70 -15.96 -2.93
CA GLU A 344 14.00 -16.61 -3.02
C GLU A 344 13.97 -17.81 -3.98
N ASN A 345 12.97 -18.67 -3.84
CA ASN A 345 12.77 -19.81 -4.71
C ASN A 345 12.62 -19.41 -6.18
N GLN A 346 11.75 -18.42 -6.45
CA GLN A 346 11.49 -17.95 -7.81
C GLN A 346 12.67 -17.20 -8.42
N ARG A 347 13.47 -16.49 -7.63
CA ARG A 347 14.74 -15.89 -8.09
C ARG A 347 15.72 -16.97 -8.55
N ASN A 348 15.91 -18.01 -7.73
CA ASN A 348 16.80 -19.13 -8.04
C ASN A 348 16.36 -19.84 -9.34
N VAL A 349 15.07 -20.08 -9.52
CA VAL A 349 14.52 -20.69 -10.74
C VAL A 349 14.76 -19.83 -11.98
N LYS A 350 14.72 -18.50 -11.83
CA LYS A 350 14.83 -17.55 -12.95
C LYS A 350 16.25 -17.01 -13.17
N GLY A 351 17.20 -17.37 -12.31
CA GLY A 351 18.58 -16.84 -12.37
C GLY A 351 18.64 -15.33 -12.11
N ILE A 352 17.79 -14.81 -11.24
CA ILE A 352 17.78 -13.39 -10.82
C ILE A 352 18.59 -13.30 -9.53
N GLU A 353 19.59 -12.41 -9.53
CA GLU A 353 20.45 -12.23 -8.36
C GLU A 353 19.70 -11.58 -7.19
N LYS A 354 20.20 -11.83 -5.97
CA LYS A 354 19.66 -11.19 -4.77
C LYS A 354 19.79 -9.68 -4.82
N ALA A 355 20.83 -9.17 -5.46
CA ALA A 355 21.05 -7.74 -5.63
C ALA A 355 19.99 -7.07 -6.52
N ASP A 356 19.42 -7.81 -7.47
CA ASP A 356 18.44 -7.29 -8.42
C ASP A 356 17.02 -7.25 -7.81
N PHE A 357 16.68 -8.22 -6.93
CA PHE A 357 15.41 -8.20 -6.24
C PHE A 357 15.55 -8.86 -4.86
N ASP A 358 15.43 -8.07 -3.81
CA ASP A 358 15.61 -8.49 -2.42
C ASP A 358 14.44 -8.07 -1.54
N VAL A 359 14.48 -8.47 -0.29
CA VAL A 359 13.66 -7.96 0.82
C VAL A 359 14.55 -7.28 1.85
N MET A 360 13.95 -6.46 2.69
CA MET A 360 14.59 -5.82 3.82
C MET A 360 14.00 -6.34 5.13
N ALA A 361 14.75 -6.30 6.22
CA ALA A 361 14.16 -6.38 7.55
C ALA A 361 13.33 -5.13 7.83
N ILE A 362 12.24 -5.25 8.59
CA ILE A 362 11.51 -4.08 9.07
C ILE A 362 12.45 -3.26 9.95
N GLY A 363 12.60 -1.95 9.68
CA GLY A 363 13.56 -1.08 10.36
C GLY A 363 14.93 -0.99 9.70
N GLU A 364 15.23 -1.87 8.72
CA GLU A 364 16.50 -1.80 8.00
C GLU A 364 16.62 -0.51 7.20
N THR A 365 17.78 0.14 7.32
CA THR A 365 18.16 1.30 6.51
C THR A 365 19.30 0.89 5.57
N ARG A 366 19.07 1.02 4.27
CA ARG A 366 19.99 0.61 3.20
C ARG A 366 20.32 1.80 2.30
N ALA A 367 21.62 2.06 2.09
CA ALA A 367 22.09 2.96 1.06
C ALA A 367 22.32 2.17 -0.23
N LEU A 368 21.70 2.61 -1.32
CA LEU A 368 21.77 1.97 -2.62
C LEU A 368 22.77 2.72 -3.51
N LYS A 369 23.73 1.98 -4.05
CA LYS A 369 24.68 2.49 -5.02
C LYS A 369 24.29 1.98 -6.40
N PHE A 370 24.15 2.89 -7.32
CA PHE A 370 23.88 2.60 -8.72
C PHE A 370 25.08 3.10 -9.53
N ASP A 371 25.60 2.26 -10.39
CA ASP A 371 26.75 2.57 -11.26
C ASP A 371 26.37 3.59 -12.35
#